data_cf372a39db98d8800679d5959728993a
#
_entry.id   cf372a39db98d8800679d5959728993a
#
_cell.length_a   1.000
_cell.length_b   1.000
_cell.length_c   1.000
_cell.angle_alpha   90.00
_cell.angle_beta   90.00
_cell.angle_gamma   90.00
#
_symmetry.space_group_name_H-M   'P 1'
#
loop_
_entity.id
_entity.type
_entity.pdbx_description
1 polymer ?
#
loop_
_entity_poly.entity_id
_entity_poly.type
_entity_poly.pdbx_seq_one_letter_code
_entity_poly.pdbx_strand_id
1 'polypeptide(L)'
;ARALALQGREVMVLEAADAIGTGTSSRNSEVIHAGIYYPQGSLKATLCVQGRALLYDYCAARGVGHSRCGKLLVATNDEQVAQLQGIIKKAAANGVHDLVLMSREQAQAMEPALQCVAAVHSPGTGIVDSHALMLAYQGDIENAGGLVVLNSPLAHAHCAPGAITLVAGDG
;
A
#
# COMPACT_ATOMS: atom_id res chain seq x y z
N ALA A 1 -4.24 -11.06 -10.17
CA ALA A 1 -3.91 -12.47 -10.31
C ALA A 1 -4.48 -13.29 -9.15
N ARG A 2 -4.02 -13.09 -7.89
CA ARG A 2 -4.44 -13.85 -6.70
C ARG A 2 -5.98 -13.98 -6.56
N ALA A 3 -6.70 -12.86 -6.61
CA ALA A 3 -8.16 -12.89 -6.44
C ALA A 3 -8.89 -13.71 -7.52
N LEU A 4 -8.38 -13.73 -8.73
CA LEU A 4 -8.92 -14.53 -9.84
C LEU A 4 -8.59 -16.02 -9.66
N ALA A 5 -7.36 -16.34 -9.28
CA ALA A 5 -6.94 -17.72 -9.02
C ALA A 5 -7.77 -18.36 -7.90
N LEU A 6 -7.99 -17.63 -6.78
CA LEU A 6 -8.85 -18.08 -5.68
C LEU A 6 -10.33 -18.27 -6.06
N GLN A 7 -10.78 -17.68 -7.18
CA GLN A 7 -12.11 -17.90 -7.76
C GLN A 7 -12.14 -19.07 -8.77
N GLY A 8 -11.06 -19.85 -8.85
CA GLY A 8 -10.95 -20.97 -9.78
C GLY A 8 -10.74 -20.57 -11.25
N ARG A 9 -10.29 -19.33 -11.49
CA ARG A 9 -9.88 -18.91 -12.84
C ARG A 9 -8.49 -19.44 -13.14
N GLU A 10 -8.26 -19.88 -14.36
CA GLU A 10 -6.93 -20.13 -14.89
C GLU A 10 -6.17 -18.80 -14.99
N VAL A 11 -5.03 -18.70 -14.32
CA VAL A 11 -4.25 -17.45 -14.19
C VAL A 11 -2.79 -17.71 -14.50
N MET A 12 -2.25 -16.93 -15.41
CA MET A 12 -0.81 -16.86 -15.67
C MET A 12 -0.37 -15.40 -15.52
N VAL A 13 0.69 -15.16 -14.75
CA VAL A 13 1.38 -13.87 -14.59
C VAL A 13 2.68 -13.93 -15.36
N LEU A 14 2.86 -13.02 -16.33
CA LEU A 14 4.12 -12.88 -17.07
C LEU A 14 4.94 -11.76 -16.43
N GLU A 15 6.16 -12.08 -16.02
CA GLU A 15 7.14 -11.12 -15.52
C GLU A 15 8.30 -11.04 -16.53
N ALA A 16 8.62 -9.83 -16.97
CA ALA A 16 9.68 -9.61 -17.94
C ALA A 16 11.09 -9.86 -17.37
N ALA A 17 11.27 -9.61 -16.09
CA ALA A 17 12.54 -9.78 -15.40
C ALA A 17 12.78 -11.24 -14.96
N ASP A 18 13.99 -11.52 -14.49
CA ASP A 18 14.43 -12.79 -13.94
C ASP A 18 13.94 -13.06 -12.51
N ALA A 19 13.30 -12.05 -11.88
CA ALA A 19 12.72 -12.15 -10.54
C ALA A 19 11.50 -11.22 -10.40
N ILE A 20 10.59 -11.57 -9.48
CA ILE A 20 9.49 -10.69 -9.10
C ILE A 20 10.00 -9.46 -8.35
N GLY A 21 9.27 -8.34 -8.44
CA GLY A 21 9.51 -7.16 -7.61
C GLY A 21 10.77 -6.37 -7.92
N THR A 22 11.41 -6.54 -9.06
CA THR A 22 12.64 -5.83 -9.44
C THR A 22 12.42 -4.34 -9.75
N GLY A 23 11.18 -3.93 -9.94
CA GLY A 23 10.77 -2.54 -10.19
C GLY A 23 10.29 -1.80 -8.93
N THR A 24 9.20 -1.06 -9.06
CA THR A 24 8.62 -0.18 -8.02
C THR A 24 8.22 -0.93 -6.75
N SER A 25 7.83 -2.20 -6.85
CA SER A 25 7.39 -3.01 -5.69
C SER A 25 8.47 -3.25 -4.65
N SER A 26 9.76 -3.16 -5.03
CA SER A 26 10.90 -3.20 -4.09
C SER A 26 11.61 -1.84 -3.93
N ARG A 27 11.11 -0.78 -4.56
CA ARG A 27 11.70 0.56 -4.55
C ARG A 27 10.71 1.57 -3.95
N ASN A 28 10.25 1.30 -2.74
CA ASN A 28 9.28 2.12 -2.02
C ASN A 28 9.66 2.22 -0.54
N SER A 29 8.91 3.00 0.22
CA SER A 29 9.15 3.23 1.65
C SER A 29 8.46 2.20 2.56
N GLU A 30 7.81 1.19 2.01
CA GLU A 30 7.09 0.13 2.72
C GLU A 30 5.98 0.63 3.67
N VAL A 31 5.52 1.87 3.47
CA VAL A 31 4.50 2.49 4.31
C VAL A 31 3.10 2.01 3.93
N ILE A 32 2.39 1.48 4.92
CA ILE A 32 0.95 1.25 4.82
C ILE A 32 0.23 2.59 5.01
N HIS A 33 -0.18 3.21 3.91
CA HIS A 33 -0.79 4.53 3.91
C HIS A 33 -2.21 4.52 4.49
N ALA A 34 -2.50 5.49 5.38
CA ALA A 34 -3.82 5.62 6.01
C ALA A 34 -4.87 6.35 5.14
N GLY A 35 -4.50 6.93 4.01
CA GLY A 35 -5.44 7.65 3.13
C GLY A 35 -5.72 9.11 3.53
N ILE A 36 -4.89 9.70 4.39
CA ILE A 36 -5.16 10.99 5.07
C ILE A 36 -4.93 12.24 4.20
N TYR A 37 -4.17 12.14 3.10
CA TYR A 37 -3.73 13.31 2.32
C TYR A 37 -4.51 13.51 1.02
N TYR A 38 -5.20 12.51 0.54
CA TYR A 38 -5.71 12.47 -0.82
C TYR A 38 -7.02 13.27 -0.97
N PRO A 39 -7.30 13.82 -2.16
CA PRO A 39 -8.57 14.48 -2.43
C PRO A 39 -9.75 13.55 -2.16
N GLN A 40 -10.78 14.08 -1.53
CA GLN A 40 -12.01 13.33 -1.25
C GLN A 40 -12.62 12.79 -2.54
N GLY A 41 -13.10 11.54 -2.51
CA GLY A 41 -13.71 10.86 -3.65
C GLY A 41 -12.73 10.37 -4.72
N SER A 42 -11.42 10.62 -4.58
CA SER A 42 -10.42 10.04 -5.48
C SER A 42 -10.28 8.54 -5.24
N LEU A 43 -9.98 7.78 -6.31
CA LEU A 43 -9.66 6.36 -6.18
C LEU A 43 -8.53 6.12 -5.18
N LYS A 44 -7.54 7.00 -5.15
CA LYS A 44 -6.41 6.89 -4.22
C LYS A 44 -6.85 7.02 -2.76
N ALA A 45 -7.77 7.94 -2.44
CA ALA A 45 -8.34 8.06 -1.09
C ALA A 45 -9.12 6.77 -0.72
N THR A 46 -10.06 6.38 -1.56
CA THR A 46 -10.92 5.22 -1.33
C THR A 46 -10.12 3.92 -1.18
N LEU A 47 -9.21 3.66 -2.13
CA LEU A 47 -8.43 2.43 -2.15
C LEU A 47 -7.37 2.37 -1.03
N CYS A 48 -6.80 3.51 -0.61
CA CYS A 48 -5.88 3.51 0.55
C CYS A 48 -6.60 3.19 1.85
N VAL A 49 -7.81 3.74 2.08
CA VAL A 49 -8.58 3.46 3.30
C VAL A 49 -9.01 2.00 3.36
N GLN A 50 -9.58 1.48 2.28
CA GLN A 50 -10.00 0.08 2.19
C GLN A 50 -8.81 -0.88 2.21
N GLY A 51 -7.80 -0.60 1.38
CA GLY A 51 -6.61 -1.42 1.24
C GLY A 51 -5.79 -1.54 2.52
N ARG A 52 -5.76 -0.49 3.35
CA ARG A 52 -5.10 -0.52 4.66
C ARG A 52 -5.64 -1.65 5.54
N ALA A 53 -6.96 -1.73 5.70
CA ALA A 53 -7.59 -2.77 6.52
C ALA A 53 -7.29 -4.16 5.94
N LEU A 54 -7.55 -4.35 4.64
CA LEU A 54 -7.30 -5.62 3.94
C LEU A 54 -5.83 -6.05 4.02
N LEU A 55 -4.89 -5.10 3.98
CA LEU A 55 -3.47 -5.40 4.04
C LEU A 55 -3.04 -5.88 5.43
N TYR A 56 -3.50 -5.23 6.50
CA TYR A 56 -3.23 -5.69 7.87
C TYR A 56 -3.80 -7.09 8.11
N ASP A 57 -5.04 -7.34 7.71
CA ASP A 57 -5.69 -8.64 7.86
C ASP A 57 -4.95 -9.72 7.06
N TYR A 58 -4.55 -9.41 5.82
CA TYR A 58 -3.79 -10.31 4.97
C TYR A 58 -2.41 -10.64 5.56
N CYS A 59 -1.66 -9.62 5.99
CA CYS A 59 -0.34 -9.82 6.58
C CYS A 59 -0.41 -10.68 7.83
N ALA A 60 -1.38 -10.43 8.72
CA ALA A 60 -1.60 -11.24 9.91
C ALA A 60 -1.93 -12.70 9.55
N ALA A 61 -2.81 -12.92 8.56
CA ALA A 61 -3.23 -14.26 8.14
C ALA A 61 -2.11 -15.07 7.44
N ARG A 62 -1.14 -14.38 6.81
CA ARG A 62 -0.05 -15.01 6.05
C ARG A 62 1.32 -14.96 6.74
N GLY A 63 1.40 -14.41 7.95
CA GLY A 63 2.67 -14.27 8.65
C GLY A 63 3.64 -13.28 8.00
N VAL A 64 3.13 -12.35 7.18
CA VAL A 64 3.94 -11.30 6.57
C VAL A 64 4.32 -10.27 7.63
N GLY A 65 5.62 -9.95 7.73
CA GLY A 65 6.14 -8.96 8.66
C GLY A 65 5.48 -7.59 8.46
N HIS A 66 4.87 -7.05 9.50
CA HIS A 66 4.24 -5.73 9.47
C HIS A 66 4.17 -5.13 10.86
N SER A 67 4.04 -3.82 10.95
CA SER A 67 3.85 -3.11 12.21
C SER A 67 2.91 -1.93 12.03
N ARG A 68 1.93 -1.81 12.93
CA ARG A 68 1.07 -0.62 13.04
C ARG A 68 1.73 0.40 13.97
N CYS A 69 2.92 0.88 13.58
CA CYS A 69 3.75 1.79 14.38
C CYS A 69 3.21 3.22 14.45
N GLY A 70 2.22 3.56 13.64
CA GLY A 70 1.71 4.92 13.53
C GLY A 70 2.63 5.84 12.73
N LYS A 71 2.26 7.12 12.70
CA LYS A 71 3.02 8.19 12.06
C LYS A 71 2.75 9.51 12.76
N LEU A 72 3.78 10.31 12.98
CA LEU A 72 3.67 11.68 13.42
C LEU A 72 3.82 12.65 12.24
N LEU A 73 2.85 13.57 12.10
CA LEU A 73 2.93 14.72 11.23
C LEU A 73 3.20 15.92 12.13
N VAL A 74 4.33 16.58 11.93
CA VAL A 74 4.79 17.63 12.85
C VAL A 74 4.61 19.03 12.25
N ALA A 75 4.24 19.99 13.09
CA ALA A 75 4.30 21.41 12.83
C ALA A 75 5.51 22.00 13.58
N THR A 76 6.37 22.70 12.88
CA THR A 76 7.55 23.36 13.46
C THR A 76 7.29 24.86 13.76
N ASN A 77 6.16 25.38 13.33
CA ASN A 77 5.69 26.75 13.57
C ASN A 77 4.16 26.80 13.63
N ASP A 78 3.58 27.94 14.05
CA ASP A 78 2.16 28.11 14.25
C ASP A 78 1.34 28.08 12.94
N GLU A 79 1.92 28.50 11.83
CA GLU A 79 1.25 28.43 10.51
C GLU A 79 0.97 26.99 10.10
N GLN A 80 1.91 26.09 10.38
CA GLN A 80 1.76 24.67 10.10
C GLN A 80 0.73 23.98 11.02
N VAL A 81 0.44 24.52 12.20
CA VAL A 81 -0.61 23.97 13.06
C VAL A 81 -1.98 24.05 12.36
N ALA A 82 -2.26 25.16 11.67
CA ALA A 82 -3.48 25.30 10.88
C ALA A 82 -3.54 24.27 9.73
N GLN A 83 -2.38 23.95 9.12
CA GLN A 83 -2.29 22.91 8.08
C GLN A 83 -2.59 21.51 8.65
N LEU A 84 -2.09 21.19 9.86
CA LEU A 84 -2.41 19.94 10.55
C LEU A 84 -3.91 19.77 10.78
N GLN A 85 -4.59 20.83 11.21
CA GLN A 85 -6.07 20.84 11.36
C GLN A 85 -6.77 20.60 10.03
N GLY A 86 -6.25 21.18 8.93
CA GLY A 86 -6.74 20.93 7.57
C GLY A 86 -6.59 19.45 7.17
N ILE A 87 -5.48 18.81 7.54
CA ILE A 87 -5.24 17.38 7.28
C ILE A 87 -6.25 16.52 8.05
N ILE A 88 -6.52 16.82 9.32
CA ILE A 88 -7.54 16.10 10.12
C ILE A 88 -8.91 16.17 9.45
N LYS A 89 -9.34 17.37 9.01
CA LYS A 89 -10.63 17.56 8.32
C LYS A 89 -10.68 16.76 7.01
N LYS A 90 -9.60 16.79 6.22
CA LYS A 90 -9.51 16.04 4.96
C LYS A 90 -9.53 14.53 5.21
N ALA A 91 -8.83 14.05 6.21
CA ALA A 91 -8.82 12.64 6.61
C ALA A 91 -10.22 12.17 7.02
N ALA A 92 -10.92 12.95 7.85
CA ALA A 92 -12.30 12.67 8.25
C ALA A 92 -13.25 12.57 7.05
N ALA A 93 -13.11 13.46 6.06
CA ALA A 93 -13.88 13.43 4.82
C ALA A 93 -13.61 12.15 3.97
N ASN A 94 -12.46 11.51 4.16
CA ASN A 94 -12.09 10.24 3.55
C ASN A 94 -12.46 9.01 4.41
N GLY A 95 -13.17 9.22 5.55
CA GLY A 95 -13.54 8.14 6.47
C GLY A 95 -12.45 7.73 7.46
N VAL A 96 -11.41 8.56 7.63
CA VAL A 96 -10.33 8.33 8.61
C VAL A 96 -10.55 9.25 9.80
N HIS A 97 -11.03 8.71 10.91
CA HIS A 97 -11.46 9.46 12.10
C HIS A 97 -10.53 9.27 13.31
N ASP A 98 -9.44 8.54 13.16
CA ASP A 98 -8.53 8.13 14.22
C ASP A 98 -7.30 9.06 14.38
N LEU A 99 -7.25 10.19 13.67
CA LEU A 99 -6.17 11.16 13.80
C LEU A 99 -6.31 11.96 15.10
N VAL A 100 -5.20 12.08 15.85
CA VAL A 100 -5.15 12.78 17.14
C VAL A 100 -4.22 13.99 17.06
N LEU A 101 -4.75 15.20 17.32
CA LEU A 101 -3.92 16.39 17.51
C LEU A 101 -3.20 16.28 18.85
N MET A 102 -1.91 16.55 18.87
CA MET A 102 -1.02 16.41 20.03
C MET A 102 -0.30 17.73 20.31
N SER A 103 -0.05 17.98 21.61
CA SER A 103 0.88 19.02 22.02
C SER A 103 2.33 18.61 21.73
N ARG A 104 3.26 19.57 21.88
CA ARG A 104 4.70 19.30 21.82
C ARG A 104 5.11 18.19 22.78
N GLU A 105 4.68 18.30 24.05
CA GLU A 105 5.05 17.36 25.13
C GLU A 105 4.55 15.95 24.83
N GLN A 106 3.33 15.83 24.31
CA GLN A 106 2.77 14.54 23.89
C GLN A 106 3.54 13.93 22.72
N ALA A 107 3.90 14.75 21.72
CA ALA A 107 4.69 14.28 20.59
C ALA A 107 6.10 13.85 20.99
N GLN A 108 6.75 14.63 21.89
CA GLN A 108 8.08 14.32 22.42
C GLN A 108 8.08 13.12 23.35
N ALA A 109 6.96 12.80 24.00
CA ALA A 109 6.84 11.57 24.77
C ALA A 109 6.87 10.31 23.87
N MET A 110 6.43 10.42 22.61
CA MET A 110 6.53 9.35 21.63
C MET A 110 7.90 9.32 20.93
N GLU A 111 8.43 10.49 20.59
CA GLU A 111 9.70 10.67 19.87
C GLU A 111 10.48 11.84 20.50
N PRO A 112 11.37 11.58 21.48
CA PRO A 112 12.04 12.62 22.26
C PRO A 112 12.91 13.59 21.45
N ALA A 113 13.40 13.17 20.28
CA ALA A 113 14.24 14.01 19.40
C ALA A 113 13.45 15.04 18.60
N LEU A 114 12.10 15.01 18.61
CA LEU A 114 11.27 15.90 17.82
C LEU A 114 11.40 17.35 18.24
N GLN A 115 11.58 18.23 17.25
CA GLN A 115 11.49 19.68 17.38
C GLN A 115 10.18 20.14 16.71
N CYS A 116 9.15 20.38 17.50
CA CYS A 116 7.83 20.78 17.01
C CYS A 116 7.11 21.71 17.97
N VAL A 117 6.06 22.39 17.51
CA VAL A 117 5.10 23.13 18.33
C VAL A 117 3.81 22.33 18.54
N ALA A 118 3.46 21.47 17.59
CA ALA A 118 2.34 20.53 17.65
C ALA A 118 2.58 19.36 16.70
N ALA A 119 1.81 18.30 16.83
CA ALA A 119 1.82 17.17 15.90
C ALA A 119 0.42 16.59 15.73
N VAL A 120 0.26 15.78 14.67
CA VAL A 120 -0.88 14.87 14.51
C VAL A 120 -0.37 13.45 14.48
N HIS A 121 -0.92 12.61 15.33
CA HIS A 121 -0.67 11.17 15.31
C HIS A 121 -1.70 10.48 14.41
N SER A 122 -1.21 9.66 13.48
CA SER A 122 -2.02 8.78 12.63
C SER A 122 -1.76 7.32 13.03
N PRO A 123 -2.54 6.74 13.96
CA PRO A 123 -2.30 5.40 14.49
C PRO A 123 -2.54 4.29 13.46
N GLY A 124 -3.32 4.58 12.41
CA GLY A 124 -3.61 3.62 11.36
C GLY A 124 -2.50 3.45 10.31
N THR A 125 -1.50 4.34 10.30
CA THR A 125 -0.33 4.21 9.43
C THR A 125 0.61 3.13 9.98
N GLY A 126 1.32 2.42 9.11
CA GLY A 126 2.29 1.42 9.53
C GLY A 126 3.30 1.09 8.44
N ILE A 127 4.00 -0.01 8.63
CA ILE A 127 5.01 -0.53 7.71
C ILE A 127 4.76 -2.01 7.43
N VAL A 128 5.22 -2.48 6.28
CA VAL A 128 5.10 -3.87 5.84
C VAL A 128 6.40 -4.32 5.19
N ASP A 129 6.77 -5.58 5.37
CA ASP A 129 7.79 -6.23 4.56
C ASP A 129 7.25 -6.48 3.15
N SER A 130 7.62 -5.61 2.22
CA SER A 130 7.11 -5.65 0.85
C SER A 130 7.58 -6.90 0.09
N HIS A 131 8.76 -7.43 0.41
CA HIS A 131 9.29 -8.63 -0.22
C HIS A 131 8.53 -9.89 0.24
N ALA A 132 8.33 -10.05 1.55
CA ALA A 132 7.52 -11.12 2.10
C ALA A 132 6.06 -11.04 1.60
N LEU A 133 5.50 -9.83 1.43
CA LEU A 133 4.17 -9.62 0.86
C LEU A 133 4.07 -10.11 -0.58
N MET A 134 5.06 -9.79 -1.43
CA MET A 134 5.10 -10.26 -2.82
C MET A 134 5.19 -11.78 -2.90
N LEU A 135 6.07 -12.40 -2.10
CA LEU A 135 6.20 -13.86 -2.03
C LEU A 135 4.91 -14.53 -1.53
N ALA A 136 4.22 -13.94 -0.55
CA ALA A 136 2.94 -14.44 -0.07
C ALA A 136 1.86 -14.39 -1.16
N TYR A 137 1.80 -13.33 -1.96
CA TYR A 137 0.88 -13.24 -3.10
C TYR A 137 1.22 -14.26 -4.19
N GLN A 138 2.51 -14.45 -4.50
CA GLN A 138 2.95 -15.49 -5.44
C GLN A 138 2.54 -16.88 -4.95
N GLY A 139 2.83 -17.21 -3.70
CA GLY A 139 2.46 -18.50 -3.12
C GLY A 139 0.94 -18.74 -3.13
N ASP A 140 0.12 -17.72 -2.87
CA ASP A 140 -1.34 -17.83 -2.97
C ASP A 140 -1.82 -18.11 -4.40
N ILE A 141 -1.16 -17.51 -5.42
CA ILE A 141 -1.47 -17.76 -6.84
C ILE A 141 -1.14 -19.20 -7.20
N GLU A 142 0.07 -19.65 -6.86
CA GLU A 142 0.59 -21.00 -7.19
C GLU A 142 -0.22 -22.09 -6.46
N ASN A 143 -0.53 -21.90 -5.17
CA ASN A 143 -1.38 -22.80 -4.40
C ASN A 143 -2.81 -22.92 -4.94
N ALA A 144 -3.30 -21.89 -5.63
CA ALA A 144 -4.60 -21.88 -6.31
C ALA A 144 -4.52 -22.38 -7.76
N GLY A 145 -3.39 -22.97 -8.20
CA GLY A 145 -3.18 -23.52 -9.53
C GLY A 145 -2.79 -22.49 -10.60
N GLY A 146 -2.49 -21.25 -10.23
CA GLY A 146 -1.96 -20.25 -11.14
C GLY A 146 -0.45 -20.39 -11.33
N LEU A 147 0.09 -19.66 -12.30
CA LEU A 147 1.52 -19.68 -12.66
C LEU A 147 2.10 -18.26 -12.64
N VAL A 148 3.36 -18.14 -12.22
CA VAL A 148 4.19 -16.94 -12.41
C VAL A 148 5.38 -17.35 -13.29
N VAL A 149 5.46 -16.75 -14.49
CA VAL A 149 6.47 -17.09 -15.50
C VAL A 149 7.42 -15.90 -15.62
N LEU A 150 8.68 -16.12 -15.25
CA LEU A 150 9.75 -15.12 -15.33
C LEU A 150 10.37 -15.09 -16.72
N ASN A 151 11.18 -14.07 -17.01
CA ASN A 151 11.85 -13.87 -18.30
C ASN A 151 10.87 -13.94 -19.47
N SER A 152 9.67 -13.41 -19.29
CA SER A 152 8.57 -13.47 -20.26
C SER A 152 8.05 -12.08 -20.58
N PRO A 153 8.87 -11.23 -21.24
CA PRO A 153 8.42 -9.91 -21.67
C PRO A 153 7.27 -10.03 -22.66
N LEU A 154 6.27 -9.16 -22.54
CA LEU A 154 5.21 -9.05 -23.53
C LEU A 154 5.72 -8.26 -24.73
N ALA A 155 5.90 -8.92 -25.89
CA ALA A 155 6.34 -8.27 -27.11
C ALA A 155 5.21 -7.44 -27.72
N HIS A 156 4.03 -8.05 -27.93
CA HIS A 156 2.84 -7.35 -28.43
C HIS A 156 1.55 -8.09 -28.09
N ALA A 157 0.43 -7.39 -28.25
CA ALA A 157 -0.90 -7.93 -28.10
C ALA A 157 -1.72 -7.66 -29.37
N HIS A 158 -2.52 -8.65 -29.79
CA HIS A 158 -3.47 -8.51 -30.89
C HIS A 158 -4.88 -8.70 -30.38
N CYS A 159 -5.74 -7.70 -30.60
CA CYS A 159 -7.13 -7.73 -30.18
C CYS A 159 -8.06 -8.12 -31.34
N ALA A 160 -8.87 -9.14 -31.10
CA ALA A 160 -9.94 -9.55 -32.00
C ALA A 160 -11.29 -9.62 -31.24
N PRO A 161 -12.46 -9.62 -31.91
CA PRO A 161 -13.72 -9.78 -31.20
C PRO A 161 -13.75 -11.07 -30.39
N GLY A 162 -13.92 -10.91 -29.05
CA GLY A 162 -13.99 -12.04 -28.11
C GLY A 162 -12.67 -12.66 -27.71
N ALA A 163 -11.51 -12.18 -28.19
CA ALA A 163 -10.20 -12.71 -27.86
C ALA A 163 -9.11 -11.63 -27.87
N ILE A 164 -8.14 -11.80 -26.97
CA ILE A 164 -6.86 -11.05 -26.99
C ILE A 164 -5.74 -12.08 -27.06
N THR A 165 -4.95 -12.03 -28.13
CA THR A 165 -3.74 -12.86 -28.25
C THR A 165 -2.55 -12.08 -27.74
N LEU A 166 -1.79 -12.68 -26.82
CA LEU A 166 -0.54 -12.12 -26.29
C LEU A 166 0.63 -12.88 -26.90
N VAL A 167 1.66 -12.15 -27.30
CA VAL A 167 2.93 -12.72 -27.75
C VAL A 167 4.00 -12.33 -26.73
N ALA A 168 4.53 -13.32 -26.02
CA ALA A 168 5.60 -13.17 -25.06
C ALA A 168 6.92 -13.67 -25.65
N GLY A 169 8.05 -13.12 -25.18
CA GLY A 169 9.41 -13.44 -25.67
C GLY A 169 9.98 -12.30 -26.50
N ASP A 170 11.13 -12.58 -27.10
CA ASP A 170 11.92 -11.58 -27.86
C ASP A 170 11.39 -11.31 -29.28
N GLY A 171 10.20 -11.77 -29.62
CA GLY A 171 9.47 -11.50 -30.88
C GLY A 171 9.92 -12.38 -32.04
#